data_14adfec5bdf0e1448f71549c5da95962
#
_entry.id   14adfec5bdf0e1448f71549c5da95962
#
_cell.length_a   1.000
_cell.length_b   1.000
_cell.length_c   1.000
_cell.angle_alpha   90.00
_cell.angle_beta   90.00
_cell.angle_gamma   90.00
#
_symmetry.space_group_name_H-M   'P 1'
#
loop_
_entity.id
_entity.type
_entity.pdbx_description
1 polymer ?
#
loop_
_entity_poly.entity_id
_entity_poly.type
_entity_poly.pdbx_seq_one_letter_code
_entity_poly.pdbx_strand_id
1 'polypeptide(L)'
;EHFTVVAPDLRGFNLSDKPHGVEHYKTDVVASDIAELIPKLGFDKAYIVGHDWGGAVAWTFAALYPELTEKLAVCNCPHPKIMLKSFKSNPSQLLKSWYMFMHQIPLLPEMLYQFTLPLFFKQFVRGWMYNKQNFTDEDLSEFVKAFKQEGALTGSVNYYRAMLQTKPNRAIFKNKIQSPTLLIWGEGDKALGKELTYGTEEYIDATYEVKYISNCSHWTQNDCPDEVNEYLLDFFN
;
A
#
# COMPACT_ATOMS: atom_id res chain seq x y z
N GLU A 1 16.00 9.44 14.33
CA GLU A 1 16.50 10.65 15.04
C GLU A 1 16.62 11.88 14.11
N HIS A 2 16.52 11.69 12.77
CA HIS A 2 16.68 12.75 11.78
C HIS A 2 15.37 13.24 11.15
N PHE A 3 14.26 12.52 11.35
CA PHE A 3 12.98 12.81 10.71
C PHE A 3 11.84 12.89 11.73
N THR A 4 10.88 13.76 11.46
CA THR A 4 9.55 13.66 12.06
C THR A 4 8.76 12.62 11.26
N VAL A 5 8.43 11.50 11.89
CA VAL A 5 7.67 10.42 11.24
C VAL A 5 6.19 10.52 11.60
N VAL A 6 5.34 10.53 10.59
CA VAL A 6 3.89 10.55 10.73
C VAL A 6 3.31 9.32 10.03
N ALA A 7 2.62 8.46 10.76
CA ALA A 7 1.96 7.27 10.25
C ALA A 7 0.44 7.35 10.53
N PRO A 8 -0.34 8.00 9.65
CA PRO A 8 -1.77 8.16 9.87
C PRO A 8 -2.51 6.84 9.60
N ASP A 9 -3.52 6.54 10.41
CA ASP A 9 -4.54 5.58 10.00
C ASP A 9 -5.27 6.15 8.78
N LEU A 10 -5.18 5.52 7.63
CA LEU A 10 -5.92 5.96 6.46
C LEU A 10 -7.43 5.81 6.70
N ARG A 11 -8.25 6.63 6.00
CA ARG A 11 -9.71 6.48 6.12
C ARG A 11 -10.12 5.03 5.91
N GLY A 12 -11.08 4.56 6.70
CA GLY A 12 -11.51 3.16 6.68
C GLY A 12 -10.77 2.25 7.66
N PHE A 13 -9.66 2.69 8.24
CA PHE A 13 -8.87 1.90 9.17
C PHE A 13 -8.92 2.46 10.59
N ASN A 14 -8.77 1.54 11.56
CA ASN A 14 -8.63 1.80 13.00
C ASN A 14 -9.59 2.89 13.51
N LEU A 15 -9.07 4.01 14.01
CA LEU A 15 -9.85 5.11 14.58
C LEU A 15 -10.25 6.18 13.56
N SER A 16 -9.68 6.18 12.35
CA SER A 16 -10.03 7.14 11.30
C SER A 16 -11.47 6.94 10.79
N ASP A 17 -12.03 7.99 10.19
CA ASP A 17 -13.38 7.98 9.66
C ASP A 17 -13.61 6.86 8.63
N LYS A 18 -14.82 6.31 8.63
CA LYS A 18 -15.25 5.21 7.77
C LYS A 18 -16.54 5.60 7.04
N PRO A 19 -16.45 6.54 6.07
CA PRO A 19 -17.61 7.02 5.36
C PRO A 19 -18.31 5.91 4.58
N HIS A 20 -19.63 5.98 4.49
CA HIS A 20 -20.41 5.07 3.67
C HIS A 20 -20.22 5.37 2.18
N GLY A 21 -20.17 4.32 1.36
CA GLY A 21 -20.01 4.43 -0.09
C GLY A 21 -18.60 4.09 -0.55
N VAL A 22 -18.53 3.30 -1.60
CA VAL A 22 -17.26 2.78 -2.18
C VAL A 22 -16.42 3.90 -2.78
N GLU A 23 -17.05 4.94 -3.31
CA GLU A 23 -16.42 6.11 -3.93
C GLU A 23 -15.47 6.88 -3.00
N HIS A 24 -15.69 6.80 -1.70
CA HIS A 24 -14.85 7.45 -0.68
C HIS A 24 -13.50 6.75 -0.47
N TYR A 25 -13.33 5.54 -1.01
CA TYR A 25 -12.13 4.71 -0.84
C TYR A 25 -11.26 4.64 -2.11
N LYS A 26 -11.53 5.50 -3.08
CA LYS A 26 -10.66 5.69 -4.24
C LYS A 26 -9.31 6.23 -3.80
N THR A 27 -8.24 5.77 -4.43
CA THR A 27 -6.87 6.20 -4.06
C THR A 27 -6.65 7.70 -4.20
N ASP A 28 -7.31 8.38 -5.13
CA ASP A 28 -7.24 9.85 -5.28
C ASP A 28 -7.95 10.58 -4.12
N VAL A 29 -9.05 10.03 -3.61
CA VAL A 29 -9.75 10.59 -2.44
C VAL A 29 -8.92 10.38 -1.17
N VAL A 30 -8.33 9.20 -0.99
CA VAL A 30 -7.42 8.93 0.15
C VAL A 30 -6.14 9.76 0.06
N ALA A 31 -5.58 9.94 -1.13
CA ALA A 31 -4.42 10.80 -1.36
C ALA A 31 -4.72 12.27 -1.02
N SER A 32 -5.96 12.75 -1.25
CA SER A 32 -6.33 14.12 -0.86
C SER A 32 -6.33 14.33 0.65
N ASP A 33 -6.63 13.31 1.47
CA ASP A 33 -6.50 13.42 2.92
C ASP A 33 -5.04 13.71 3.33
N ILE A 34 -4.10 13.03 2.70
CA ILE A 34 -2.67 13.23 2.97
C ILE A 34 -2.21 14.60 2.48
N ALA A 35 -2.72 15.06 1.31
CA ALA A 35 -2.41 16.39 0.79
C ALA A 35 -2.90 17.52 1.72
N GLU A 36 -4.04 17.31 2.40
CA GLU A 36 -4.52 18.25 3.41
C GLU A 36 -3.78 18.13 4.75
N LEU A 37 -3.28 16.93 5.08
CA LEU A 37 -2.61 16.69 6.35
C LEU A 37 -1.23 17.37 6.42
N ILE A 38 -0.43 17.30 5.35
CA ILE A 38 0.94 17.83 5.32
C ILE A 38 1.01 19.31 5.74
N PRO A 39 0.25 20.25 5.14
CA PRO A 39 0.29 21.64 5.53
C PRO A 39 -0.32 21.89 6.93
N LYS A 40 -1.28 21.09 7.36
CA LYS A 40 -1.84 21.17 8.73
C LYS A 40 -0.82 20.76 9.80
N LEU A 41 0.17 19.96 9.45
CA LEU A 41 1.29 19.62 10.31
C LEU A 41 2.42 20.65 10.25
N GLY A 42 2.30 21.69 9.42
CA GLY A 42 3.26 22.78 9.29
C GLY A 42 4.39 22.51 8.30
N PHE A 43 4.21 21.58 7.37
CA PHE A 43 5.20 21.24 6.35
C PHE A 43 4.74 21.66 4.95
N ASP A 44 5.67 22.11 4.12
CA ASP A 44 5.41 22.45 2.72
C ASP A 44 5.46 21.20 1.82
N LYS A 45 6.31 20.22 2.18
CA LYS A 45 6.51 18.97 1.46
C LYS A 45 6.82 17.83 2.43
N ALA A 46 6.73 16.60 1.95
CA ALA A 46 7.08 15.40 2.72
C ALA A 46 7.77 14.34 1.86
N TYR A 47 8.58 13.53 2.50
CA TYR A 47 8.96 12.21 1.99
C TYR A 47 7.77 11.27 2.16
N ILE A 48 7.33 10.66 1.08
CA ILE A 48 6.14 9.79 1.08
C ILE A 48 6.61 8.34 1.05
N VAL A 49 6.18 7.57 2.05
CA VAL A 49 6.46 6.12 2.11
C VAL A 49 5.15 5.36 2.14
N GLY A 50 5.02 4.32 1.32
CA GLY A 50 3.80 3.50 1.30
C GLY A 50 4.08 2.03 1.04
N HIS A 51 3.29 1.16 1.65
CA HIS A 51 3.31 -0.28 1.45
C HIS A 51 1.90 -0.76 1.08
N ASP A 52 1.79 -1.73 0.17
CA ASP A 52 0.51 -2.33 -0.28
C ASP A 52 -0.53 -1.26 -0.67
N TRP A 53 -1.71 -1.17 -0.03
CA TRP A 53 -2.67 -0.11 -0.28
C TRP A 53 -2.11 1.28 0.03
N GLY A 54 -1.28 1.42 1.07
CA GLY A 54 -0.54 2.66 1.33
C GLY A 54 0.42 2.99 0.19
N GLY A 55 1.01 1.99 -0.47
CA GLY A 55 1.82 2.16 -1.69
C GLY A 55 0.98 2.62 -2.88
N ALA A 56 -0.22 2.06 -3.07
CA ALA A 56 -1.14 2.51 -4.12
C ALA A 56 -1.58 3.98 -3.92
N VAL A 57 -1.81 4.38 -2.67
CA VAL A 57 -2.08 5.78 -2.30
C VAL A 57 -0.85 6.65 -2.52
N ALA A 58 0.35 6.19 -2.17
CA ALA A 58 1.60 6.91 -2.34
C ALA A 58 1.93 7.17 -3.83
N TRP A 59 1.77 6.18 -4.71
CA TRP A 59 1.86 6.35 -6.17
C TRP A 59 0.87 7.40 -6.68
N THR A 60 -0.38 7.29 -6.21
CA THR A 60 -1.45 8.23 -6.59
C THR A 60 -1.14 9.64 -6.10
N PHE A 61 -0.66 9.76 -4.85
CA PHE A 61 -0.28 11.04 -4.25
C PHE A 61 0.82 11.72 -5.05
N ALA A 62 1.91 11.04 -5.32
CA ALA A 62 3.03 11.61 -6.06
C ALA A 62 2.67 12.03 -7.50
N ALA A 63 1.70 11.33 -8.13
CA ALA A 63 1.20 11.69 -9.45
C ALA A 63 0.28 12.93 -9.45
N LEU A 64 -0.46 13.16 -8.35
CA LEU A 64 -1.46 14.22 -8.26
C LEU A 64 -0.93 15.47 -7.52
N TYR A 65 0.01 15.30 -6.61
CA TYR A 65 0.56 16.34 -5.75
C TYR A 65 2.11 16.36 -5.80
N PRO A 66 2.70 16.55 -7.01
CA PRO A 66 4.16 16.59 -7.15
C PRO A 66 4.80 17.71 -6.32
N GLU A 67 4.08 18.82 -6.11
CA GLU A 67 4.54 19.96 -5.31
C GLU A 67 4.66 19.65 -3.81
N LEU A 68 3.92 18.66 -3.32
CA LEU A 68 3.97 18.20 -1.92
C LEU A 68 4.88 16.98 -1.71
N THR A 69 5.39 16.40 -2.81
CA THR A 69 6.22 15.19 -2.78
C THR A 69 7.70 15.53 -2.95
N GLU A 70 8.49 15.41 -1.89
CA GLU A 70 9.93 15.62 -1.97
C GLU A 70 10.64 14.40 -2.57
N LYS A 71 10.39 13.21 -2.00
CA LYS A 71 10.83 11.90 -2.52
C LYS A 71 9.73 10.86 -2.26
N LEU A 72 9.69 9.84 -3.09
CA LEU A 72 8.71 8.74 -2.98
C LEU A 72 9.43 7.41 -2.73
N ALA A 73 9.05 6.69 -1.69
CA ALA A 73 9.47 5.30 -1.48
C ALA A 73 8.25 4.38 -1.40
N VAL A 74 8.28 3.27 -2.12
CA VAL A 74 7.17 2.30 -2.14
C VAL A 74 7.70 0.90 -1.84
N CYS A 75 7.04 0.20 -0.93
CA CYS A 75 7.34 -1.19 -0.60
C CYS A 75 6.24 -2.10 -1.15
N ASN A 76 6.63 -3.14 -1.88
CA ASN A 76 5.76 -4.20 -2.40
C ASN A 76 4.39 -3.71 -2.91
N CYS A 77 4.40 -2.67 -3.72
CA CYS A 77 3.24 -2.20 -4.44
C CYS A 77 3.64 -1.71 -5.84
N PRO A 78 3.11 -2.31 -6.92
CA PRO A 78 3.43 -1.90 -8.27
C PRO A 78 2.82 -0.55 -8.62
N HIS A 79 3.43 0.14 -9.57
CA HIS A 79 2.80 1.31 -10.18
C HIS A 79 1.42 0.94 -10.76
N PRO A 80 0.36 1.76 -10.56
CA PRO A 80 -1.02 1.42 -10.97
C PRO A 80 -1.17 1.01 -12.44
N LYS A 81 -0.41 1.59 -13.37
CA LYS A 81 -0.41 1.19 -14.78
C LYS A 81 0.15 -0.21 -14.99
N ILE A 82 1.20 -0.58 -14.27
CA ILE A 82 1.79 -1.92 -14.33
C ILE A 82 0.76 -2.95 -13.83
N MET A 83 0.12 -2.67 -12.69
CA MET A 83 -0.91 -3.55 -12.14
C MET A 83 -2.06 -3.77 -13.12
N LEU A 84 -2.60 -2.71 -13.73
CA LEU A 84 -3.67 -2.82 -14.74
C LEU A 84 -3.21 -3.57 -16.00
N LYS A 85 -1.97 -3.37 -16.45
CA LYS A 85 -1.40 -4.09 -17.58
C LYS A 85 -1.27 -5.58 -17.26
N SER A 86 -0.82 -5.93 -16.05
CA SER A 86 -0.61 -7.30 -15.62
C SER A 86 -1.90 -8.13 -15.61
N PHE A 87 -3.03 -7.57 -15.24
CA PHE A 87 -4.32 -8.27 -15.31
C PHE A 87 -4.70 -8.74 -16.73
N LYS A 88 -4.15 -8.10 -17.76
CA LYS A 88 -4.41 -8.46 -19.16
C LYS A 88 -3.34 -9.38 -19.76
N SER A 89 -2.11 -9.31 -19.26
CA SER A 89 -0.94 -9.94 -19.89
C SER A 89 -0.26 -10.99 -19.02
N ASN A 90 -0.62 -11.12 -17.74
CA ASN A 90 0.01 -12.06 -16.81
C ASN A 90 -1.03 -12.94 -16.09
N PRO A 91 -1.36 -14.12 -16.65
CA PRO A 91 -2.32 -15.04 -16.02
C PRO A 91 -1.89 -15.51 -14.63
N SER A 92 -0.59 -15.65 -14.37
CA SER A 92 -0.08 -16.04 -13.05
C SER A 92 -0.40 -14.97 -12.00
N GLN A 93 -0.19 -13.68 -12.34
CA GLN A 93 -0.55 -12.59 -11.43
C GLN A 93 -2.06 -12.51 -11.24
N LEU A 94 -2.85 -12.72 -12.28
CA LEU A 94 -4.31 -12.74 -12.16
C LEU A 94 -4.78 -13.82 -11.17
N LEU A 95 -4.17 -15.01 -11.22
CA LEU A 95 -4.46 -16.08 -10.26
C LEU A 95 -4.04 -15.71 -8.84
N LYS A 96 -2.86 -15.11 -8.65
CA LYS A 96 -2.44 -14.62 -7.32
C LYS A 96 -3.39 -13.55 -6.76
N SER A 97 -4.02 -12.76 -7.63
CA SER A 97 -4.93 -11.67 -7.28
C SER A 97 -6.40 -12.12 -7.08
N TRP A 98 -6.69 -13.42 -6.99
CA TRP A 98 -8.05 -13.96 -6.85
C TRP A 98 -8.85 -13.31 -5.71
N TYR A 99 -8.17 -13.00 -4.60
CA TYR A 99 -8.78 -12.39 -3.42
C TYR A 99 -9.38 -10.99 -3.73
N MET A 100 -8.83 -10.24 -4.66
CA MET A 100 -9.38 -8.93 -5.08
C MET A 100 -10.79 -9.10 -5.67
N PHE A 101 -11.04 -10.19 -6.36
CA PHE A 101 -12.37 -10.52 -6.91
C PHE A 101 -13.31 -11.02 -5.82
N MET A 102 -12.83 -11.80 -4.86
CA MET A 102 -13.60 -12.21 -3.69
C MET A 102 -14.12 -11.00 -2.89
N HIS A 103 -13.32 -9.94 -2.77
CA HIS A 103 -13.71 -8.71 -2.10
C HIS A 103 -14.84 -7.94 -2.83
N GLN A 104 -15.14 -8.27 -4.09
CA GLN A 104 -16.27 -7.66 -4.80
C GLN A 104 -17.65 -8.23 -4.37
N ILE A 105 -17.67 -9.38 -3.74
CA ILE A 105 -18.90 -10.01 -3.31
C ILE A 105 -19.47 -9.25 -2.09
N PRO A 106 -20.73 -8.78 -2.15
CA PRO A 106 -21.31 -8.06 -1.03
C PRO A 106 -21.35 -8.90 0.25
N LEU A 107 -20.95 -8.33 1.37
CA LEU A 107 -20.98 -8.88 2.73
C LEU A 107 -20.11 -10.12 2.98
N LEU A 108 -19.73 -10.88 1.95
CA LEU A 108 -18.97 -12.13 2.11
C LEU A 108 -17.60 -11.91 2.77
N PRO A 109 -16.74 -10.98 2.30
CA PRO A 109 -15.44 -10.77 2.92
C PRO A 109 -15.57 -10.24 4.35
N GLU A 110 -16.51 -9.34 4.62
CA GLU A 110 -16.75 -8.81 5.97
C GLU A 110 -17.15 -9.93 6.94
N MET A 111 -18.11 -10.80 6.52
CA MET A 111 -18.53 -11.95 7.33
C MET A 111 -17.37 -12.92 7.56
N LEU A 112 -16.59 -13.21 6.53
CA LEU A 112 -15.43 -14.10 6.63
C LEU A 112 -14.43 -13.56 7.65
N TYR A 113 -14.01 -12.31 7.47
CA TYR A 113 -13.00 -11.68 8.33
C TYR A 113 -13.50 -11.49 9.77
N GLN A 114 -14.77 -11.17 9.98
CA GLN A 114 -15.33 -11.02 11.32
C GLN A 114 -15.03 -12.21 12.23
N PHE A 115 -15.04 -13.43 11.67
CA PHE A 115 -14.79 -14.67 12.42
C PHE A 115 -13.37 -15.19 12.32
N THR A 116 -12.59 -14.76 11.32
CA THR A 116 -11.29 -15.35 11.00
C THR A 116 -10.10 -14.40 11.15
N LEU A 117 -10.29 -13.15 11.60
CA LEU A 117 -9.21 -12.16 11.69
C LEU A 117 -7.92 -12.65 12.34
N PRO A 118 -7.95 -13.26 13.55
CA PRO A 118 -6.71 -13.73 14.18
C PRO A 118 -6.01 -14.80 13.34
N LEU A 119 -6.79 -15.70 12.75
CA LEU A 119 -6.26 -16.75 11.88
C LEU A 119 -5.71 -16.18 10.57
N PHE A 120 -6.40 -15.18 10.01
CA PHE A 120 -5.96 -14.46 8.82
C PHE A 120 -4.58 -13.82 9.05
N PHE A 121 -4.40 -13.01 10.08
CA PHE A 121 -3.11 -12.38 10.38
C PHE A 121 -2.02 -13.40 10.70
N LYS A 122 -2.35 -14.46 11.45
CA LYS A 122 -1.41 -15.52 11.76
C LYS A 122 -0.94 -16.28 10.51
N GLN A 123 -1.82 -16.56 9.56
CA GLN A 123 -1.51 -17.37 8.37
C GLN A 123 -1.00 -16.53 7.20
N PHE A 124 -1.64 -15.40 6.90
CA PHE A 124 -1.32 -14.61 5.72
C PHE A 124 -0.31 -13.49 5.98
N VAL A 125 -0.20 -12.98 7.21
CA VAL A 125 0.85 -12.03 7.57
C VAL A 125 2.05 -12.80 8.09
N ARG A 126 2.01 -13.26 9.35
CA ARG A 126 3.13 -13.98 9.97
C ARG A 126 3.53 -15.25 9.21
N GLY A 127 2.56 -16.01 8.69
CA GLY A 127 2.79 -17.27 7.98
C GLY A 127 3.53 -17.12 6.65
N TRP A 128 3.47 -15.94 6.02
CA TRP A 128 4.20 -15.65 4.78
C TRP A 128 5.58 -15.06 5.03
N MET A 129 5.83 -14.47 6.20
CA MET A 129 7.12 -13.89 6.57
C MET A 129 8.20 -14.96 6.70
N TYR A 130 9.40 -14.61 6.31
CA TYR A 130 10.61 -15.39 6.54
C TYR A 130 11.08 -15.21 7.99
N ASN A 131 11.05 -14.00 8.50
CA ASN A 131 11.45 -13.63 9.87
C ASN A 131 10.21 -13.49 10.77
N LYS A 132 9.53 -14.62 11.04
CA LYS A 132 8.24 -14.65 11.76
C LYS A 132 8.27 -14.05 13.15
N GLN A 133 9.45 -14.02 13.79
CA GLN A 133 9.69 -13.41 15.10
C GLN A 133 9.50 -11.88 15.08
N ASN A 134 9.64 -11.26 13.91
CA ASN A 134 9.46 -9.82 13.73
C ASN A 134 7.98 -9.38 13.69
N PHE A 135 7.04 -10.32 13.79
CA PHE A 135 5.62 -10.04 13.95
C PHE A 135 5.10 -10.81 15.16
N THR A 136 5.07 -10.14 16.30
CA THR A 136 4.79 -10.70 17.61
C THR A 136 3.30 -11.02 17.83
N ASP A 137 2.93 -11.61 18.96
CA ASP A 137 1.52 -11.80 19.32
C ASP A 137 0.88 -10.47 19.75
N GLU A 138 1.67 -9.52 20.26
CA GLU A 138 1.25 -8.15 20.51
C GLU A 138 0.88 -7.44 19.22
N ASP A 139 1.75 -7.49 18.20
CA ASP A 139 1.46 -6.91 16.87
C ASP A 139 0.16 -7.50 16.28
N LEU A 140 0.03 -8.83 16.33
CA LEU A 140 -1.18 -9.51 15.88
C LEU A 140 -2.41 -9.00 16.61
N SER A 141 -2.32 -8.83 17.94
CA SER A 141 -3.42 -8.32 18.76
C SER A 141 -3.83 -6.90 18.35
N GLU A 142 -2.86 -6.01 18.13
CA GLU A 142 -3.13 -4.62 17.71
C GLU A 142 -3.76 -4.56 16.31
N PHE A 143 -3.29 -5.36 15.35
CA PHE A 143 -3.93 -5.47 14.03
C PHE A 143 -5.39 -5.95 14.15
N VAL A 144 -5.63 -7.01 14.93
CA VAL A 144 -6.99 -7.51 15.16
C VAL A 144 -7.87 -6.46 15.81
N LYS A 145 -7.37 -5.71 16.79
CA LYS A 145 -8.07 -4.63 17.46
C LYS A 145 -8.43 -3.49 16.50
N ALA A 146 -7.50 -3.08 15.64
CA ALA A 146 -7.71 -2.05 14.62
C ALA A 146 -8.82 -2.46 13.63
N PHE A 147 -8.80 -3.70 13.15
CA PHE A 147 -9.82 -4.21 12.22
C PHE A 147 -11.19 -4.51 12.88
N LYS A 148 -11.25 -4.65 14.21
CA LYS A 148 -12.49 -4.79 14.97
C LYS A 148 -13.19 -3.46 15.28
N GLN A 149 -12.58 -2.33 14.98
CA GLN A 149 -13.27 -1.03 15.07
C GLN A 149 -14.50 -1.05 14.16
N GLU A 150 -15.58 -0.41 14.62
CA GLU A 150 -16.83 -0.35 13.86
C GLU A 150 -16.59 0.19 12.44
N GLY A 151 -17.05 -0.54 11.43
CA GLY A 151 -16.89 -0.19 10.02
C GLY A 151 -15.51 -0.46 9.41
N ALA A 152 -14.48 -0.84 10.19
CA ALA A 152 -13.11 -1.01 9.67
C ALA A 152 -12.99 -2.16 8.66
N LEU A 153 -13.71 -3.27 8.84
CA LEU A 153 -13.74 -4.36 7.87
C LEU A 153 -14.33 -3.90 6.53
N THR A 154 -15.45 -3.22 6.55
CA THR A 154 -16.07 -2.68 5.33
C THR A 154 -15.18 -1.60 4.70
N GLY A 155 -14.58 -0.72 5.52
CA GLY A 155 -13.64 0.30 5.07
C GLY A 155 -12.48 -0.32 4.31
N SER A 156 -11.79 -1.31 4.88
CA SER A 156 -10.66 -1.99 4.24
C SER A 156 -11.04 -2.73 2.95
N VAL A 157 -12.19 -3.40 2.94
CA VAL A 157 -12.71 -4.09 1.74
C VAL A 157 -13.08 -3.10 0.64
N ASN A 158 -13.55 -1.91 0.99
CA ASN A 158 -13.96 -0.90 0.03
C ASN A 158 -12.79 -0.34 -0.81
N TYR A 159 -11.53 -0.44 -0.39
CA TYR A 159 -10.37 -0.15 -1.26
C TYR A 159 -10.37 -1.06 -2.50
N TYR A 160 -10.60 -2.36 -2.30
CA TYR A 160 -10.68 -3.32 -3.41
C TYR A 160 -11.91 -3.08 -4.28
N ARG A 161 -13.04 -2.75 -3.67
CA ARG A 161 -14.28 -2.42 -4.40
C ARG A 161 -14.10 -1.13 -5.20
N ALA A 162 -13.53 -0.09 -4.62
CA ALA A 162 -13.27 1.18 -5.29
C ALA A 162 -12.41 1.00 -6.54
N MET A 163 -11.37 0.17 -6.46
CA MET A 163 -10.48 -0.10 -7.59
C MET A 163 -11.20 -0.67 -8.82
N LEU A 164 -12.22 -1.53 -8.63
CA LEU A 164 -12.92 -2.20 -9.73
C LEU A 164 -14.29 -1.59 -10.05
N GLN A 165 -14.97 -1.00 -9.08
CA GLN A 165 -16.35 -0.52 -9.24
C GLN A 165 -16.44 0.97 -9.58
N THR A 166 -15.35 1.73 -9.40
CA THR A 166 -15.35 3.17 -9.67
C THR A 166 -14.49 3.52 -10.89
N LYS A 167 -14.74 4.69 -11.46
CA LYS A 167 -13.87 5.20 -12.53
C LYS A 167 -12.60 5.77 -11.90
N PRO A 168 -11.42 5.31 -12.32
CA PRO A 168 -10.16 5.86 -11.82
C PRO A 168 -9.98 7.32 -12.27
N ASN A 169 -9.29 8.10 -11.45
CA ASN A 169 -8.84 9.43 -11.85
C ASN A 169 -7.81 9.30 -12.98
N ARG A 170 -8.13 9.83 -14.16
CA ARG A 170 -7.28 9.70 -15.34
C ARG A 170 -5.93 10.39 -15.21
N ALA A 171 -5.81 11.38 -14.34
CA ALA A 171 -4.55 12.08 -14.11
C ALA A 171 -3.47 11.14 -13.57
N ILE A 172 -3.83 10.18 -12.69
CA ILE A 172 -2.93 9.14 -12.17
C ILE A 172 -2.22 8.36 -13.29
N PHE A 173 -2.92 8.18 -14.42
CA PHE A 173 -2.39 7.44 -15.57
C PHE A 173 -1.75 8.33 -16.64
N LYS A 174 -1.96 9.64 -16.59
CA LYS A 174 -1.37 10.58 -17.54
C LYS A 174 -0.07 11.18 -17.03
N ASN A 175 -0.05 11.54 -15.76
CA ASN A 175 1.09 12.19 -15.15
C ASN A 175 2.20 11.16 -14.91
N LYS A 176 3.44 11.57 -15.15
CA LYS A 176 4.61 10.87 -14.64
C LYS A 176 4.96 11.38 -13.26
N ILE A 177 5.55 10.53 -12.45
CA ILE A 177 6.06 10.91 -11.13
C ILE A 177 7.26 11.85 -11.32
N GLN A 178 7.23 13.01 -10.71
CA GLN A 178 8.26 14.06 -10.86
C GLN A 178 9.30 14.04 -9.74
N SER A 179 9.09 13.25 -8.70
CA SER A 179 9.99 13.14 -7.55
C SER A 179 10.91 11.93 -7.66
N PRO A 180 12.14 12.00 -7.12
CA PRO A 180 12.98 10.82 -6.96
C PRO A 180 12.23 9.68 -6.32
N THR A 181 12.36 8.47 -6.86
CA THR A 181 11.54 7.34 -6.48
C THR A 181 12.37 6.10 -6.18
N LEU A 182 12.13 5.48 -5.02
CA LEU A 182 12.67 4.20 -4.60
C LEU A 182 11.55 3.17 -4.53
N LEU A 183 11.74 2.04 -5.20
CA LEU A 183 10.87 0.86 -5.05
C LEU A 183 11.62 -0.24 -4.31
N ILE A 184 11.13 -0.64 -3.14
CA ILE A 184 11.68 -1.75 -2.35
C ILE A 184 10.78 -2.97 -2.54
N TRP A 185 11.37 -4.13 -2.84
CA TRP A 185 10.58 -5.31 -3.15
C TRP A 185 11.13 -6.57 -2.50
N GLY A 186 10.33 -7.19 -1.63
CA GLY A 186 10.58 -8.52 -1.10
C GLY A 186 10.31 -9.57 -2.17
N GLU A 187 11.35 -10.31 -2.59
CA GLU A 187 11.23 -11.27 -3.69
C GLU A 187 10.37 -12.50 -3.37
N GLY A 188 10.12 -12.75 -2.09
CA GLY A 188 9.25 -13.83 -1.61
C GLY A 188 7.77 -13.47 -1.51
N ASP A 189 7.34 -12.36 -2.10
CA ASP A 189 5.94 -11.94 -2.13
C ASP A 189 5.06 -12.97 -2.86
N LYS A 190 4.08 -13.53 -2.13
CA LYS A 190 3.16 -14.54 -2.66
C LYS A 190 1.92 -13.94 -3.33
N ALA A 191 1.63 -12.66 -3.07
CA ALA A 191 0.50 -11.94 -3.65
C ALA A 191 0.87 -11.18 -4.92
N LEU A 192 2.04 -10.53 -4.92
CA LEU A 192 2.51 -9.67 -6.00
C LEU A 192 3.84 -10.18 -6.53
N GLY A 193 3.89 -10.58 -7.78
CA GLY A 193 5.10 -11.10 -8.39
C GLY A 193 6.14 -10.01 -8.66
N LYS A 194 7.43 -10.36 -8.57
CA LYS A 194 8.56 -9.45 -8.86
C LYS A 194 8.46 -8.80 -10.25
N GLU A 195 7.88 -9.50 -11.21
CA GLU A 195 7.65 -9.00 -12.56
C GLU A 195 6.80 -7.73 -12.62
N LEU A 196 6.06 -7.42 -11.57
CA LEU A 196 5.29 -6.17 -11.44
C LEU A 196 6.17 -4.93 -11.17
N THR A 197 7.46 -5.10 -10.98
CA THR A 197 8.41 -3.98 -10.88
C THR A 197 8.94 -3.54 -12.25
N TYR A 198 8.85 -4.42 -13.26
CA TYR A 198 9.48 -4.19 -14.57
C TYR A 198 8.73 -3.14 -15.38
N GLY A 199 9.46 -2.21 -15.97
CA GLY A 199 8.91 -1.10 -16.76
C GLY A 199 8.36 0.05 -15.92
N THR A 200 8.56 0.06 -14.60
CA THR A 200 8.11 1.15 -13.72
C THR A 200 8.79 2.47 -14.07
N GLU A 201 10.04 2.44 -14.51
CA GLU A 201 10.82 3.60 -14.96
C GLU A 201 10.16 4.39 -16.08
N GLU A 202 9.31 3.77 -16.90
CA GLU A 202 8.57 4.44 -17.97
C GLU A 202 7.59 5.53 -17.45
N TYR A 203 7.20 5.40 -16.17
CA TYR A 203 6.19 6.25 -15.51
C TYR A 203 6.80 7.27 -14.56
N ILE A 204 8.13 7.37 -14.52
CA ILE A 204 8.86 8.27 -13.62
C ILE A 204 9.70 9.24 -14.49
N ASP A 205 9.61 10.51 -14.18
CA ASP A 205 10.37 11.60 -14.84
C ASP A 205 11.35 12.23 -13.85
N ALA A 206 12.01 11.37 -13.11
CA ALA A 206 13.02 11.68 -12.09
C ALA A 206 13.95 10.47 -11.93
N THR A 207 14.87 10.52 -10.97
CA THR A 207 15.68 9.36 -10.62
C THR A 207 14.80 8.21 -10.08
N TYR A 208 15.09 7.00 -10.54
CA TYR A 208 14.39 5.80 -10.11
C TYR A 208 15.37 4.71 -9.73
N GLU A 209 15.13 4.11 -8.60
CA GLU A 209 15.88 2.95 -8.12
C GLU A 209 14.95 1.86 -7.64
N VAL A 210 15.31 0.58 -7.88
CA VAL A 210 14.64 -0.57 -7.30
C VAL A 210 15.62 -1.39 -6.48
N LYS A 211 15.25 -1.69 -5.24
CA LYS A 211 16.00 -2.57 -4.32
C LYS A 211 15.19 -3.85 -4.10
N TYR A 212 15.83 -4.98 -4.35
CA TYR A 212 15.24 -6.28 -4.08
C TYR A 212 15.82 -6.86 -2.80
N ILE A 213 14.96 -7.41 -1.95
CA ILE A 213 15.37 -8.11 -0.73
C ILE A 213 15.02 -9.59 -0.89
N SER A 214 16.05 -10.43 -0.95
CA SER A 214 15.89 -11.88 -1.00
C SER A 214 15.40 -12.40 0.36
N ASN A 215 14.60 -13.47 0.34
CA ASN A 215 14.01 -14.03 1.58
C ASN A 215 13.20 -13.02 2.40
N CYS A 216 12.53 -12.14 1.71
CA CYS A 216 11.63 -11.13 2.27
C CYS A 216 10.26 -11.26 1.63
N SER A 217 9.22 -11.25 2.44
CA SER A 217 7.82 -11.44 2.02
C SER A 217 7.17 -10.15 1.51
N HIS A 218 5.86 -10.22 1.27
CA HIS A 218 5.02 -9.04 1.02
C HIS A 218 5.11 -7.98 2.14
N TRP A 219 5.22 -8.41 3.38
CA TRP A 219 5.29 -7.54 4.57
C TRP A 219 6.71 -7.03 4.82
N THR A 220 7.30 -6.41 3.81
CA THR A 220 8.73 -6.10 3.68
C THR A 220 9.27 -5.36 4.90
N GLN A 221 8.59 -4.31 5.36
CA GLN A 221 9.00 -3.49 6.50
C GLN A 221 8.91 -4.22 7.86
N ASN A 222 8.07 -5.26 7.95
CA ASN A 222 7.98 -6.10 9.14
C ASN A 222 8.94 -7.30 9.07
N ASP A 223 9.13 -7.84 7.87
CA ASP A 223 9.93 -9.04 7.64
C ASP A 223 11.44 -8.72 7.67
N CYS A 224 11.83 -7.61 7.02
CA CYS A 224 13.22 -7.18 6.85
C CYS A 224 13.41 -5.70 7.26
N PRO A 225 13.12 -5.32 8.53
CA PRO A 225 13.11 -3.92 8.96
C PRO A 225 14.47 -3.23 8.82
N ASP A 226 15.57 -3.94 9.07
CA ASP A 226 16.90 -3.35 9.06
C ASP A 226 17.30 -2.93 7.63
N GLU A 227 17.11 -3.82 6.64
CA GLU A 227 17.39 -3.52 5.23
C GLU A 227 16.46 -2.43 4.68
N VAL A 228 15.18 -2.47 5.04
CA VAL A 228 14.22 -1.43 4.61
C VAL A 228 14.61 -0.08 5.18
N ASN A 229 14.96 -0.02 6.47
CA ASN A 229 15.38 1.22 7.12
C ASN A 229 16.70 1.75 6.53
N GLU A 230 17.67 0.88 6.24
CA GLU A 230 18.92 1.26 5.58
C GLU A 230 18.65 1.90 4.22
N TYR A 231 17.84 1.26 3.36
CA TYR A 231 17.50 1.79 2.04
C TYR A 231 16.73 3.11 2.11
N LEU A 232 15.82 3.26 3.08
CA LEU A 232 15.08 4.51 3.27
C LEU A 232 15.99 5.63 3.74
N LEU A 233 16.89 5.36 4.70
CA LEU A 233 17.85 6.36 5.21
C LEU A 233 18.82 6.81 4.13
N ASP A 234 19.39 5.87 3.36
CA ASP A 234 20.29 6.19 2.25
C ASP A 234 19.58 7.00 1.17
N PHE A 235 18.33 6.67 0.87
CA PHE A 235 17.56 7.35 -0.15
C PHE A 235 17.12 8.75 0.27
N PHE A 236 16.78 8.96 1.55
CA PHE A 236 16.30 10.27 2.04
C PHE A 236 17.42 11.25 2.41
N ASN A 237 18.63 10.79 2.63
CA ASN A 237 19.82 11.63 2.78
C ASN A 237 20.34 12.09 1.41
#